data_67e7504e89cbde3fbf9362dd522b3902
#
_entry.id   67e7504e89cbde3fbf9362dd522b3902
#
_cell.length_a   1.000
_cell.length_b   1.000
_cell.length_c   1.000
_cell.angle_alpha   90.00
_cell.angle_beta   90.00
_cell.angle_gamma   90.00
#
_symmetry.space_group_name_H-M   'P 1'
#
loop_
_entity.id
_entity.type
_entity.pdbx_description
1 polymer ?
#
loop_
_entity_poly.entity_id
_entity_poly.type
_entity_poly.pdbx_seq_one_letter_code
_entity_poly.pdbx_strand_id
1 'polypeptide(L)'
;MSVNNKQNPYLSAVFFTRNDGYGGKRHEAGIKGLLLQAEKHHLRLELIMVEWNPPPGKPLLKDVFPWPQNLSFCTIRTIVVPALIHARYKFSDKYPIHGTVSFNAGIRRARGEFVLSTTPDILFSDEIIEFLASEQLDKAAMYGINIHHVTSDVALRPTLEEQFIHCNKTIRSVSDIGSSIGFSSTEDPILKREGPGDFILLPRERWNLIHGYPEIDIVGANTGDLVVHMAYLSGARDVILREPMRVYHMDHETERERRSKIIRFMEATYERLHLPKPMANILRYPLYRLSPPKNKLDEMGVTSLSYREYRNIVVDMIKGKRSYVFNDENWGLWKESLEEFIINAAKWDKDYEKN
;
A
#
# COMPACT_ATOMS: atom_id res chain seq x y z
N MET A 1 5.35 -5.76 38.58
CA MET A 1 5.31 -5.49 37.13
C MET A 1 3.90 -5.09 36.83
N SER A 2 3.62 -3.80 36.58
CA SER A 2 2.29 -3.33 36.17
C SER A 2 2.00 -3.89 34.79
N VAL A 3 1.01 -4.76 34.68
CA VAL A 3 0.41 -5.14 33.40
C VAL A 3 -0.17 -3.85 32.83
N ASN A 4 0.55 -3.21 31.94
CA ASN A 4 0.03 -2.10 31.15
C ASN A 4 -1.10 -2.69 30.31
N ASN A 5 -2.34 -2.45 30.73
CA ASN A 5 -3.54 -2.92 30.05
C ASN A 5 -3.74 -2.02 28.81
N LYS A 6 -2.88 -2.19 27.77
CA LYS A 6 -2.96 -1.46 26.52
C LYS A 6 -4.25 -1.90 25.81
N GLN A 7 -5.21 -1.01 25.74
CA GLN A 7 -6.54 -1.27 25.19
C GLN A 7 -6.65 -0.97 23.69
N ASN A 8 -5.63 -0.34 23.11
CA ASN A 8 -5.62 0.09 21.70
C ASN A 8 -4.72 -0.82 20.85
N PRO A 9 -5.00 -0.94 19.54
CA PRO A 9 -4.08 -1.62 18.64
C PRO A 9 -2.73 -0.93 18.62
N TYR A 10 -1.68 -1.70 18.43
CA TYR A 10 -0.35 -1.15 18.15
C TYR A 10 -0.26 -0.73 16.68
N LEU A 11 -0.72 -1.61 15.79
CA LEU A 11 -0.72 -1.40 14.35
C LEU A 11 -2.14 -1.44 13.78
N SER A 12 -2.49 -0.46 12.97
CA SER A 12 -3.62 -0.55 12.04
C SER A 12 -3.08 -0.80 10.64
N ALA A 13 -3.47 -1.90 9.99
CA ALA A 13 -3.22 -2.16 8.59
C ALA A 13 -4.46 -1.80 7.77
N VAL A 14 -4.28 -0.88 6.81
CA VAL A 14 -5.37 -0.37 5.97
C VAL A 14 -5.21 -0.90 4.56
N PHE A 15 -6.25 -1.58 4.10
CA PHE A 15 -6.42 -2.08 2.74
C PHE A 15 -7.68 -1.49 2.11
N PHE A 16 -7.76 -1.53 0.80
CA PHE A 16 -9.01 -1.28 0.10
C PHE A 16 -9.26 -2.33 -0.99
N THR A 17 -10.52 -2.53 -1.31
CA THR A 17 -10.98 -3.40 -2.39
C THR A 17 -12.33 -2.92 -2.90
N ARG A 18 -12.74 -3.40 -4.07
CA ARG A 18 -14.10 -3.23 -4.58
C ARG A 18 -14.97 -4.48 -4.41
N ASN A 19 -14.35 -5.61 -4.09
CA ASN A 19 -15.03 -6.89 -4.00
C ASN A 19 -15.74 -7.30 -5.31
N ASP A 20 -15.13 -6.99 -6.45
CA ASP A 20 -15.65 -7.31 -7.79
C ASP A 20 -15.07 -8.60 -8.38
N GLY A 21 -14.25 -9.30 -7.60
CA GLY A 21 -13.52 -10.51 -7.99
C GLY A 21 -12.08 -10.25 -8.40
N TYR A 22 -11.66 -8.98 -8.51
CA TYR A 22 -10.26 -8.65 -8.72
C TYR A 22 -9.41 -9.09 -7.53
N GLY A 23 -8.23 -9.61 -7.79
CA GLY A 23 -7.30 -10.10 -6.76
C GLY A 23 -7.59 -11.54 -6.31
N GLY A 24 -8.86 -11.95 -6.16
CA GLY A 24 -9.26 -13.33 -5.87
C GLY A 24 -8.40 -14.00 -4.78
N LYS A 25 -7.75 -15.11 -5.13
CA LYS A 25 -6.89 -15.87 -4.21
C LYS A 25 -5.68 -15.10 -3.68
N ARG A 26 -5.16 -14.11 -4.41
CA ARG A 26 -4.03 -13.28 -3.93
C ARG A 26 -4.43 -12.42 -2.74
N HIS A 27 -5.59 -11.75 -2.84
CA HIS A 27 -6.13 -10.96 -1.73
C HIS A 27 -6.45 -11.86 -0.53
N GLU A 28 -7.01 -13.05 -0.79
CA GLU A 28 -7.26 -14.02 0.28
C GLU A 28 -5.96 -14.43 0.99
N ALA A 29 -4.91 -14.75 0.23
CA ALA A 29 -3.63 -15.17 0.77
C ALA A 29 -2.95 -14.06 1.59
N GLY A 30 -2.89 -12.83 1.05
CA GLY A 30 -2.24 -11.71 1.75
C GLY A 30 -2.96 -11.32 3.03
N ILE A 31 -4.30 -11.17 2.98
CA ILE A 31 -5.11 -10.81 4.16
C ILE A 31 -5.02 -11.90 5.23
N LYS A 32 -5.26 -13.17 4.86
CA LYS A 32 -5.16 -14.29 5.81
C LYS A 32 -3.75 -14.46 6.34
N GLY A 33 -2.74 -14.30 5.48
CA GLY A 33 -1.33 -14.39 5.88
C GLY A 33 -1.00 -13.37 6.98
N LEU A 34 -1.40 -12.11 6.81
CA LEU A 34 -1.20 -11.08 7.83
C LEU A 34 -1.91 -11.42 9.14
N LEU A 35 -3.19 -11.80 9.08
CA LEU A 35 -3.98 -12.11 10.27
C LEU A 35 -3.42 -13.31 11.06
N LEU A 36 -3.06 -14.40 10.37
CA LEU A 36 -2.53 -15.60 11.00
C LEU A 36 -1.15 -15.36 11.63
N GLN A 37 -0.31 -14.56 11.00
CA GLN A 37 0.99 -14.19 11.56
C GLN A 37 0.86 -13.21 12.72
N ALA A 38 -0.04 -12.24 12.64
CA ALA A 38 -0.31 -11.33 13.75
C ALA A 38 -0.80 -12.11 14.99
N GLU A 39 -1.67 -13.13 14.79
CA GLU A 39 -2.08 -14.01 15.87
C GLU A 39 -0.91 -14.84 16.43
N LYS A 40 -0.09 -15.43 15.56
CA LYS A 40 1.09 -16.22 15.92
C LYS A 40 2.09 -15.43 16.78
N HIS A 41 2.37 -14.17 16.39
CA HIS A 41 3.36 -13.31 17.06
C HIS A 41 2.75 -12.37 18.10
N HIS A 42 1.46 -12.51 18.41
CA HIS A 42 0.74 -11.69 19.38
C HIS A 42 0.78 -10.19 19.05
N LEU A 43 0.81 -9.82 17.76
CA LEU A 43 0.75 -8.45 17.31
C LEU A 43 -0.68 -7.90 17.54
N ARG A 44 -0.82 -6.86 18.34
CA ARG A 44 -2.09 -6.14 18.53
C ARG A 44 -2.45 -5.38 17.25
N LEU A 45 -3.11 -6.10 16.34
CA LEU A 45 -3.45 -5.65 15.00
C LEU A 45 -4.91 -5.21 14.89
N GLU A 46 -5.15 -4.06 14.31
CA GLU A 46 -6.42 -3.66 13.71
C GLU A 46 -6.30 -3.77 12.19
N LEU A 47 -7.07 -4.66 11.58
CA LEU A 47 -7.21 -4.72 10.13
C LEU A 47 -8.41 -3.89 9.71
N ILE A 48 -8.21 -2.91 8.83
CA ILE A 48 -9.28 -2.09 8.24
C ILE A 48 -9.35 -2.38 6.75
N MET A 49 -10.49 -2.94 6.31
CA MET A 49 -10.80 -3.18 4.90
C MET A 49 -11.81 -2.14 4.42
N VAL A 50 -11.38 -1.23 3.55
CA VAL A 50 -12.30 -0.28 2.90
C VAL A 50 -12.86 -0.93 1.64
N GLU A 51 -14.14 -1.26 1.66
CA GLU A 51 -14.88 -1.76 0.51
C GLU A 51 -15.46 -0.60 -0.29
N TRP A 52 -14.74 -0.19 -1.33
CA TRP A 52 -15.08 0.99 -2.11
C TRP A 52 -16.01 0.65 -3.26
N ASN A 53 -17.18 1.33 -3.33
CA ASN A 53 -18.13 1.20 -4.43
C ASN A 53 -18.40 -0.27 -4.79
N PRO A 54 -18.87 -1.09 -3.84
CA PRO A 54 -19.14 -2.51 -4.10
C PRO A 54 -20.15 -2.66 -5.24
N PRO A 55 -20.01 -3.72 -6.08
CA PRO A 55 -20.90 -3.93 -7.20
C PRO A 55 -22.36 -4.11 -6.75
N PRO A 56 -23.32 -3.44 -7.39
CA PRO A 56 -24.71 -3.56 -6.99
C PRO A 56 -25.22 -5.01 -7.07
N GLY A 57 -26.00 -5.41 -6.06
CA GLY A 57 -26.58 -6.75 -5.99
C GLY A 57 -25.61 -7.88 -5.59
N LYS A 58 -24.34 -7.58 -5.32
CA LYS A 58 -23.40 -8.54 -4.74
C LYS A 58 -23.36 -8.41 -3.21
N PRO A 59 -23.15 -9.52 -2.48
CA PRO A 59 -22.97 -9.45 -1.04
C PRO A 59 -21.67 -8.71 -0.69
N LEU A 60 -21.65 -8.08 0.49
CA LEU A 60 -20.50 -7.33 0.97
C LEU A 60 -19.34 -8.25 1.35
N LEU A 61 -18.14 -7.71 1.35
CA LEU A 61 -16.91 -8.42 1.72
C LEU A 61 -17.02 -9.12 3.08
N LYS A 62 -17.68 -8.48 4.04
CA LYS A 62 -17.92 -9.04 5.38
C LYS A 62 -18.61 -10.40 5.36
N ASP A 63 -19.47 -10.64 4.35
CA ASP A 63 -20.31 -11.84 4.23
C ASP A 63 -19.67 -12.94 3.38
N VAL A 64 -18.75 -12.59 2.46
CA VAL A 64 -18.21 -13.55 1.48
C VAL A 64 -16.73 -13.88 1.66
N PHE A 65 -15.98 -13.01 2.33
CA PHE A 65 -14.57 -13.30 2.57
C PHE A 65 -14.43 -14.39 3.65
N PRO A 66 -13.59 -15.40 3.44
CA PRO A 66 -13.43 -16.50 4.40
C PRO A 66 -12.51 -16.08 5.56
N TRP A 67 -13.04 -15.22 6.44
CA TRP A 67 -12.31 -14.68 7.58
C TRP A 67 -11.82 -15.77 8.52
N PRO A 68 -10.56 -15.73 8.98
CA PRO A 68 -10.10 -16.59 10.07
C PRO A 68 -10.94 -16.33 11.33
N GLN A 69 -11.26 -17.37 12.05
CA GLN A 69 -12.10 -17.31 13.24
C GLN A 69 -11.26 -17.36 14.52
N ASN A 70 -11.82 -16.86 15.62
CA ASN A 70 -11.24 -16.97 16.97
C ASN A 70 -9.85 -16.28 17.11
N LEU A 71 -9.65 -15.16 16.45
CA LEU A 71 -8.44 -14.38 16.58
C LEU A 71 -8.46 -13.57 17.90
N SER A 72 -7.43 -13.75 18.71
CA SER A 72 -7.29 -13.08 20.03
C SER A 72 -6.55 -11.75 19.94
N PHE A 73 -5.69 -11.59 18.94
CA PHE A 73 -4.82 -10.42 18.78
C PHE A 73 -5.22 -9.51 17.62
N CYS A 74 -6.20 -9.89 16.82
CA CYS A 74 -6.64 -9.13 15.66
C CYS A 74 -8.07 -8.62 15.82
N THR A 75 -8.27 -7.29 15.71
CA THR A 75 -9.60 -6.71 15.44
C THR A 75 -9.74 -6.52 13.93
N ILE A 76 -10.85 -6.95 13.35
CA ILE A 76 -11.13 -6.84 11.92
C ILE A 76 -12.35 -5.95 11.72
N ARG A 77 -12.17 -4.88 10.96
CA ARG A 77 -13.22 -3.92 10.58
C ARG A 77 -13.35 -3.81 9.07
N THR A 78 -14.57 -3.78 8.58
CA THR A 78 -14.86 -3.40 7.19
C THR A 78 -15.62 -2.08 7.16
N ILE A 79 -15.24 -1.18 6.24
CA ILE A 79 -15.86 0.13 6.04
C ILE A 79 -16.38 0.16 4.61
N VAL A 80 -17.68 0.43 4.43
CA VAL A 80 -18.31 0.46 3.10
C VAL A 80 -18.42 1.91 2.62
N VAL A 81 -17.83 2.19 1.46
CA VAL A 81 -18.02 3.47 0.76
C VAL A 81 -18.99 3.26 -0.41
N PRO A 82 -20.21 3.77 -0.32
CA PRO A 82 -21.25 3.48 -1.30
C PRO A 82 -21.02 4.17 -2.66
N ALA A 83 -21.67 3.64 -3.69
CA ALA A 83 -21.62 4.18 -5.05
C ALA A 83 -21.98 5.67 -5.15
N LEU A 84 -22.88 6.14 -4.30
CA LEU A 84 -23.29 7.57 -4.25
C LEU A 84 -22.13 8.50 -3.89
N ILE A 85 -21.23 8.07 -2.99
CA ILE A 85 -20.02 8.82 -2.65
C ILE A 85 -19.01 8.72 -3.81
N HIS A 86 -18.81 7.52 -4.36
CA HIS A 86 -17.93 7.31 -5.51
C HIS A 86 -18.29 8.20 -6.70
N ALA A 87 -19.59 8.36 -6.99
CA ALA A 87 -20.09 9.16 -8.11
C ALA A 87 -19.71 10.66 -8.03
N ARG A 88 -19.28 11.15 -6.87
CA ARG A 88 -18.84 12.57 -6.70
C ARG A 88 -17.43 12.83 -7.24
N TYR A 89 -16.65 11.78 -7.47
CA TYR A 89 -15.27 11.90 -7.90
C TYR A 89 -15.13 11.93 -9.42
N LYS A 90 -14.16 12.67 -9.89
CA LYS A 90 -13.80 12.73 -11.30
C LYS A 90 -13.46 11.33 -11.81
N PHE A 91 -13.87 11.01 -13.02
CA PHE A 91 -13.69 9.70 -13.65
C PHE A 91 -14.44 8.53 -12.99
N SER A 92 -15.39 8.76 -12.11
CA SER A 92 -16.19 7.70 -11.50
C SER A 92 -16.98 6.86 -12.51
N ASP A 93 -17.29 7.42 -13.68
CA ASP A 93 -17.91 6.74 -14.83
C ASP A 93 -16.97 5.79 -15.57
N LYS A 94 -15.66 6.00 -15.45
CA LYS A 94 -14.62 5.24 -16.16
C LYS A 94 -13.80 4.33 -15.26
N TYR A 95 -13.56 4.75 -14.03
CA TYR A 95 -12.70 4.06 -13.09
C TYR A 95 -13.44 3.78 -11.79
N PRO A 96 -13.67 2.50 -11.44
CA PRO A 96 -14.60 2.12 -10.38
C PRO A 96 -14.06 2.28 -8.94
N ILE A 97 -12.78 2.64 -8.79
CA ILE A 97 -12.10 2.79 -7.49
C ILE A 97 -11.38 4.13 -7.43
N HIS A 98 -11.39 4.77 -6.27
CA HIS A 98 -10.54 5.92 -5.97
C HIS A 98 -9.57 5.55 -4.84
N GLY A 99 -8.39 4.99 -5.21
CA GLY A 99 -7.47 4.35 -4.27
C GLY A 99 -6.98 5.25 -3.13
N THR A 100 -6.59 6.50 -3.43
CA THR A 100 -6.08 7.44 -2.41
C THR A 100 -7.14 7.79 -1.38
N VAL A 101 -8.37 8.09 -1.81
CA VAL A 101 -9.48 8.38 -0.90
C VAL A 101 -9.91 7.13 -0.14
N SER A 102 -9.83 5.95 -0.78
CA SER A 102 -10.11 4.67 -0.10
C SER A 102 -9.13 4.44 1.05
N PHE A 103 -7.83 4.62 0.82
CA PHE A 103 -6.85 4.55 1.90
C PHE A 103 -7.14 5.58 3.00
N ASN A 104 -7.40 6.82 2.62
CA ASN A 104 -7.67 7.89 3.57
C ASN A 104 -8.90 7.62 4.44
N ALA A 105 -9.95 7.03 3.88
CA ALA A 105 -11.14 6.65 4.66
C ALA A 105 -10.80 5.67 5.78
N GLY A 106 -9.91 4.71 5.52
CA GLY A 106 -9.40 3.78 6.53
C GLY A 106 -8.40 4.42 7.48
N ILE A 107 -7.40 5.15 6.95
CA ILE A 107 -6.34 5.80 7.75
C ILE A 107 -6.93 6.77 8.76
N ARG A 108 -7.90 7.60 8.36
CA ARG A 108 -8.57 8.58 9.23
C ARG A 108 -9.33 7.93 10.39
N ARG A 109 -9.79 6.69 10.21
CA ARG A 109 -10.54 5.91 11.20
C ARG A 109 -9.69 4.86 11.93
N ALA A 110 -8.41 4.80 11.63
CA ALA A 110 -7.46 3.90 12.28
C ALA A 110 -7.23 4.30 13.75
N ARG A 111 -7.15 3.29 14.63
CA ARG A 111 -6.95 3.48 16.07
C ARG A 111 -5.55 3.10 16.54
N GLY A 112 -4.79 2.41 15.69
CA GLY A 112 -3.43 1.97 15.98
C GLY A 112 -2.48 3.13 16.28
N GLU A 113 -1.47 2.87 17.08
CA GLU A 113 -0.38 3.81 17.32
C GLU A 113 0.39 4.11 16.03
N PHE A 114 0.55 3.07 15.21
CA PHE A 114 1.09 3.15 13.85
C PHE A 114 0.03 2.70 12.84
N VAL A 115 0.11 3.26 11.64
CA VAL A 115 -0.78 2.89 10.54
C VAL A 115 0.04 2.52 9.32
N LEU A 116 -0.18 1.29 8.84
CA LEU A 116 0.38 0.74 7.61
C LEU A 116 -0.66 0.86 6.49
N SER A 117 -0.34 1.59 5.45
CA SER A 117 -1.07 1.56 4.19
C SER A 117 -0.40 0.55 3.26
N THR A 118 -1.16 -0.44 2.80
CA THR A 118 -0.64 -1.55 1.98
C THR A 118 -1.73 -2.17 1.11
N THR A 119 -1.34 -3.01 0.16
CA THR A 119 -2.27 -3.67 -0.76
C THR A 119 -2.55 -5.12 -0.32
N PRO A 120 -3.74 -5.67 -0.62
CA PRO A 120 -4.16 -6.97 -0.09
C PRO A 120 -3.46 -8.18 -0.73
N ASP A 121 -2.62 -7.99 -1.73
CA ASP A 121 -1.82 -9.03 -2.39
C ASP A 121 -0.34 -9.05 -1.95
N ILE A 122 -0.09 -8.54 -0.76
CA ILE A 122 1.20 -8.58 -0.08
C ILE A 122 1.23 -9.71 0.95
N LEU A 123 2.31 -10.49 0.95
CA LEU A 123 2.69 -11.38 2.04
C LEU A 123 3.86 -10.77 2.83
N PHE A 124 3.76 -10.81 4.13
CA PHE A 124 4.78 -10.30 5.06
C PHE A 124 5.59 -11.48 5.59
N SER A 125 6.92 -11.41 5.56
CA SER A 125 7.75 -12.44 6.17
C SER A 125 7.53 -12.51 7.69
N ASP A 126 7.90 -13.64 8.30
CA ASP A 126 7.76 -13.84 9.74
C ASP A 126 8.56 -12.78 10.53
N GLU A 127 9.76 -12.44 10.03
CA GLU A 127 10.66 -11.51 10.69
C GLU A 127 10.13 -10.08 10.75
N ILE A 128 9.41 -9.61 9.70
CA ILE A 128 8.80 -8.28 9.78
C ILE A 128 7.62 -8.26 10.75
N ILE A 129 6.82 -9.32 10.81
CA ILE A 129 5.69 -9.39 11.76
C ILE A 129 6.21 -9.49 13.20
N GLU A 130 7.26 -10.27 13.45
CA GLU A 130 7.94 -10.33 14.74
C GLU A 130 8.49 -8.96 15.16
N PHE A 131 9.15 -8.25 14.23
CA PHE A 131 9.61 -6.89 14.47
C PHE A 131 8.47 -5.93 14.83
N LEU A 132 7.35 -5.97 14.10
CA LEU A 132 6.18 -5.15 14.39
C LEU A 132 5.55 -5.52 15.74
N ALA A 133 5.52 -6.81 16.09
CA ALA A 133 5.01 -7.30 17.36
C ALA A 133 5.90 -6.92 18.56
N SER A 134 7.19 -6.62 18.34
CA SER A 134 8.09 -6.14 19.40
C SER A 134 7.71 -4.75 19.93
N GLU A 135 6.84 -4.03 19.26
CA GLU A 135 6.36 -2.67 19.60
C GLU A 135 7.50 -1.65 19.76
N GLN A 136 8.56 -1.76 18.95
CA GLN A 136 9.76 -0.91 19.01
C GLN A 136 9.84 0.13 17.88
N LEU A 137 8.74 0.40 17.18
CA LEU A 137 8.73 1.44 16.16
C LEU A 137 8.91 2.83 16.79
N ASP A 138 9.70 3.68 16.11
CA ASP A 138 9.95 5.05 16.53
C ASP A 138 8.88 6.00 15.95
N LYS A 139 8.23 6.77 16.82
CA LYS A 139 7.22 7.77 16.45
C LYS A 139 7.76 8.94 15.62
N ALA A 140 9.08 9.14 15.61
CA ALA A 140 9.71 10.14 14.76
C ALA A 140 10.03 9.62 13.35
N ALA A 141 9.77 8.34 13.07
CA ALA A 141 10.16 7.70 11.81
C ALA A 141 8.98 7.40 10.87
N MET A 142 9.29 7.38 9.60
CA MET A 142 8.53 6.69 8.55
C MET A 142 9.32 5.46 8.13
N TYR A 143 8.62 4.37 7.85
CA TYR A 143 9.22 3.10 7.49
C TYR A 143 8.86 2.69 6.09
N GLY A 144 9.83 2.17 5.37
CA GLY A 144 9.66 1.54 4.09
C GLY A 144 10.50 0.28 4.00
N ILE A 145 10.23 -0.54 3.00
CA ILE A 145 10.89 -1.82 2.79
C ILE A 145 10.99 -2.12 1.30
N ASN A 146 12.00 -2.87 0.90
CA ASN A 146 12.11 -3.38 -0.46
C ASN A 146 10.99 -4.37 -0.75
N ILE A 147 10.37 -4.26 -1.93
CA ILE A 147 9.29 -5.15 -2.35
C ILE A 147 9.88 -6.25 -3.26
N HIS A 148 9.68 -7.49 -2.87
CA HIS A 148 10.05 -8.67 -3.66
C HIS A 148 8.84 -9.10 -4.50
N HIS A 149 8.93 -8.93 -5.81
CA HIS A 149 7.87 -9.35 -6.73
C HIS A 149 7.97 -10.85 -6.99
N VAL A 150 6.89 -11.56 -6.71
CA VAL A 150 6.79 -13.02 -6.85
C VAL A 150 5.64 -13.41 -7.77
N THR A 151 5.61 -14.65 -8.20
CA THR A 151 4.55 -15.15 -9.09
C THR A 151 3.21 -15.24 -8.38
N SER A 152 2.11 -15.01 -9.11
CA SER A 152 0.74 -15.04 -8.56
C SER A 152 0.31 -16.42 -8.05
N ASP A 153 0.94 -17.50 -8.52
CA ASP A 153 0.64 -18.87 -8.12
C ASP A 153 1.09 -19.22 -6.68
N VAL A 154 1.83 -18.31 -6.03
CA VAL A 154 2.08 -18.35 -4.58
C VAL A 154 0.75 -18.47 -3.82
N ALA A 155 -0.27 -17.72 -4.22
CA ALA A 155 -1.60 -17.71 -3.60
C ALA A 155 -2.35 -19.06 -3.69
N LEU A 156 -1.89 -19.98 -4.53
CA LEU A 156 -2.47 -21.31 -4.70
C LEU A 156 -1.87 -22.35 -3.75
N ARG A 157 -0.83 -22.00 -3.00
CA ARG A 157 -0.22 -22.90 -2.03
C ARG A 157 -1.13 -23.01 -0.80
N PRO A 158 -1.38 -24.22 -0.29
CA PRO A 158 -2.41 -24.46 0.72
C PRO A 158 -2.07 -23.89 2.09
N THR A 159 -0.79 -23.79 2.44
CA THR A 159 -0.34 -23.28 3.74
C THR A 159 0.54 -22.03 3.59
N LEU A 160 0.58 -21.21 4.62
CA LEU A 160 1.42 -20.02 4.66
C LEU A 160 2.92 -20.37 4.56
N GLU A 161 3.34 -21.47 5.17
CA GLU A 161 4.71 -21.97 5.07
C GLU A 161 5.07 -22.34 3.62
N GLU A 162 4.20 -23.06 2.92
CA GLU A 162 4.41 -23.38 1.50
C GLU A 162 4.39 -22.13 0.62
N GLN A 163 3.56 -21.12 0.96
CA GLN A 163 3.57 -19.83 0.29
C GLN A 163 4.93 -19.16 0.43
N PHE A 164 5.52 -19.10 1.62
CA PHE A 164 6.87 -18.51 1.83
C PHE A 164 7.97 -19.29 1.14
N ILE A 165 7.93 -20.62 1.21
CA ILE A 165 8.88 -21.46 0.46
C ILE A 165 8.80 -21.15 -1.04
N HIS A 166 7.59 -20.98 -1.56
CA HIS A 166 7.37 -20.65 -2.96
C HIS A 166 7.78 -19.22 -3.30
N CYS A 167 7.50 -18.24 -2.46
CA CYS A 167 7.98 -16.86 -2.60
C CYS A 167 9.49 -16.82 -2.83
N ASN A 168 10.26 -17.46 -1.94
CA ASN A 168 11.72 -17.47 -2.03
C ASN A 168 12.26 -18.10 -3.33
N LYS A 169 11.50 -19.01 -3.93
CA LYS A 169 11.87 -19.68 -5.20
C LYS A 169 11.47 -18.88 -6.45
N THR A 170 10.51 -17.96 -6.30
CA THR A 170 9.87 -17.29 -7.46
C THR A 170 10.05 -15.78 -7.48
N ILE A 171 11.03 -15.24 -6.74
CA ILE A 171 11.38 -13.82 -6.81
C ILE A 171 11.81 -13.48 -8.24
N ARG A 172 11.05 -12.60 -8.89
CA ARG A 172 11.29 -12.14 -10.26
C ARG A 172 12.12 -10.85 -10.30
N SER A 173 11.84 -9.97 -9.36
CA SER A 173 12.52 -8.68 -9.22
C SER A 173 12.37 -8.15 -7.82
N VAL A 174 13.19 -7.17 -7.47
CA VAL A 174 13.11 -6.44 -6.22
C VAL A 174 13.00 -4.96 -6.56
N SER A 175 11.94 -4.30 -6.07
CA SER A 175 11.85 -2.84 -6.07
C SER A 175 12.68 -2.33 -4.90
N ASP A 176 13.91 -1.91 -5.19
CA ASP A 176 14.85 -1.42 -4.20
C ASP A 176 14.64 0.08 -3.98
N ILE A 177 14.07 0.43 -2.84
CA ILE A 177 13.79 1.83 -2.46
C ILE A 177 15.04 2.62 -2.06
N GLY A 178 16.17 1.97 -1.83
CA GLY A 178 17.44 2.60 -1.47
C GLY A 178 18.35 2.91 -2.65
N SER A 179 18.04 2.41 -3.84
CA SER A 179 18.88 2.52 -5.06
C SER A 179 18.23 3.30 -6.19
N SER A 180 17.11 3.96 -5.96
CA SER A 180 16.44 4.71 -7.03
C SER A 180 17.35 5.84 -7.56
N ILE A 181 17.63 5.77 -8.86
CA ILE A 181 18.46 6.72 -9.62
C ILE A 181 17.65 8.00 -9.94
N GLY A 182 16.62 8.30 -9.14
CA GLY A 182 15.60 9.26 -9.54
C GLY A 182 16.04 10.71 -9.56
N PHE A 183 16.86 11.18 -8.64
CA PHE A 183 17.11 12.61 -8.44
C PHE A 183 18.51 12.90 -7.94
N SER A 184 19.54 12.62 -8.71
CA SER A 184 20.86 13.17 -8.43
C SER A 184 21.07 14.45 -9.23
N SER A 185 20.51 15.56 -8.80
CA SER A 185 21.17 16.83 -9.05
C SER A 185 21.81 17.27 -7.73
N THR A 186 23.02 17.74 -7.80
CA THR A 186 23.85 18.18 -6.68
C THR A 186 23.29 19.40 -5.95
N GLU A 187 22.15 19.93 -6.34
CA GLU A 187 21.59 21.18 -5.87
C GLU A 187 20.36 21.04 -4.95
N ASP A 188 19.69 19.88 -4.91
CA ASP A 188 18.52 19.67 -4.04
C ASP A 188 18.67 18.40 -3.19
N PRO A 189 18.55 18.48 -1.86
CA PRO A 189 18.51 17.30 -0.98
C PRO A 189 17.17 16.59 -1.17
N ILE A 190 17.02 15.90 -2.27
CA ILE A 190 15.83 15.11 -2.57
C ILE A 190 15.99 13.73 -1.95
N LEU A 191 14.95 13.27 -1.29
CA LEU A 191 14.85 11.89 -0.86
C LEU A 191 15.17 10.97 -2.05
N LYS A 192 16.20 10.18 -1.92
CA LYS A 192 16.56 9.11 -2.87
C LYS A 192 15.58 7.93 -2.78
N ARG A 193 14.36 8.20 -2.34
CA ARG A 193 13.37 7.19 -2.09
C ARG A 193 12.21 7.35 -3.06
N GLU A 194 12.20 6.53 -4.09
CA GLU A 194 10.99 6.18 -4.80
C GLU A 194 10.40 4.97 -4.07
N GLY A 195 9.36 5.21 -3.27
CA GLY A 195 8.74 4.12 -2.51
C GLY A 195 7.68 3.43 -3.34
N PRO A 196 7.63 2.10 -3.37
CA PRO A 196 6.41 1.43 -3.79
C PRO A 196 5.30 1.83 -2.81
N GLY A 197 4.17 2.32 -3.35
CA GLY A 197 2.99 2.68 -2.56
C GLY A 197 2.38 1.52 -1.77
N ASP A 198 2.95 0.33 -1.94
CA ASP A 198 2.48 -0.92 -1.36
C ASP A 198 2.89 -1.14 0.11
N PHE A 199 3.75 -0.29 0.65
CA PHE A 199 4.15 -0.34 2.06
C PHE A 199 4.55 1.05 2.54
N ILE A 200 3.64 1.77 3.20
CA ILE A 200 3.90 3.04 3.87
C ILE A 200 3.44 2.93 5.32
N LEU A 201 4.40 2.90 6.23
CA LEU A 201 4.15 2.75 7.66
C LEU A 201 4.58 4.02 8.39
N LEU A 202 3.63 4.70 8.99
CA LEU A 202 3.82 5.94 9.74
C LEU A 202 3.11 5.86 11.11
N PRO A 203 3.55 6.65 12.10
CA PRO A 203 2.74 6.94 13.27
C PRO A 203 1.40 7.54 12.86
N ARG A 204 0.32 7.18 13.53
CA ARG A 204 -1.02 7.73 13.27
C ARG A 204 -1.04 9.27 13.35
N GLU A 205 -0.32 9.83 14.29
CA GLU A 205 -0.21 11.29 14.43
C GLU A 205 0.44 11.94 13.19
N ARG A 206 1.39 11.26 12.56
CA ARG A 206 2.03 11.73 11.33
C ARG A 206 1.06 11.70 10.15
N TRP A 207 0.29 10.63 10.01
CA TRP A 207 -0.79 10.56 9.02
C TRP A 207 -1.81 11.69 9.19
N ASN A 208 -2.19 11.98 10.44
CA ASN A 208 -3.09 13.11 10.73
C ASN A 208 -2.45 14.46 10.41
N LEU A 209 -1.15 14.65 10.70
CA LEU A 209 -0.44 15.90 10.43
C LEU A 209 -0.35 16.21 8.93
N ILE A 210 -0.15 15.20 8.10
CA ILE A 210 -0.05 15.37 6.64
C ILE A 210 -1.42 15.25 5.93
N HIS A 211 -2.49 14.98 6.65
CA HIS A 211 -3.85 14.75 6.15
C HIS A 211 -3.93 13.61 5.10
N GLY A 212 -3.22 12.50 5.35
CA GLY A 212 -3.28 11.30 4.51
C GLY A 212 -2.65 11.45 3.12
N TYR A 213 -3.14 10.67 2.16
CA TYR A 213 -2.79 10.76 0.76
C TYR A 213 -3.39 12.01 0.11
N PRO A 214 -2.75 12.63 -0.89
CA PRO A 214 -3.37 13.71 -1.66
C PRO A 214 -4.69 13.25 -2.32
N GLU A 215 -5.81 13.88 -1.99
CA GLU A 215 -7.14 13.65 -2.58
C GLU A 215 -7.32 14.55 -3.81
N ILE A 216 -6.45 14.41 -4.78
CA ILE A 216 -6.46 15.20 -6.01
C ILE A 216 -7.20 14.44 -7.11
N ASP A 217 -7.73 15.20 -8.08
CA ASP A 217 -8.48 14.66 -9.25
C ASP A 217 -7.62 13.86 -10.23
N ILE A 218 -6.75 13.02 -9.70
CA ILE A 218 -5.80 12.21 -10.45
C ILE A 218 -5.82 10.80 -9.86
N VAL A 219 -5.91 9.81 -10.72
CA VAL A 219 -5.93 8.40 -10.32
C VAL A 219 -4.55 7.79 -10.54
N GLY A 220 -4.04 7.04 -9.57
CA GLY A 220 -2.93 6.09 -9.76
C GLY A 220 -1.55 6.63 -9.43
N ALA A 221 -0.60 6.46 -10.37
CA ALA A 221 0.84 6.51 -10.16
C ALA A 221 1.37 7.72 -9.38
N ASN A 222 2.46 7.52 -8.64
CA ASN A 222 3.24 8.51 -7.89
C ASN A 222 2.55 9.16 -6.67
N THR A 223 1.32 8.76 -6.31
CA THR A 223 0.66 9.33 -5.11
C THR A 223 1.25 8.78 -3.81
N GLY A 224 1.70 7.53 -3.80
CA GLY A 224 2.45 6.94 -2.69
C GLY A 224 3.79 7.66 -2.46
N ASP A 225 4.49 7.99 -3.56
CA ASP A 225 5.75 8.72 -3.49
C ASP A 225 5.56 10.14 -2.94
N LEU A 226 4.44 10.80 -3.26
CA LEU A 226 4.10 12.09 -2.65
C LEU A 226 3.96 11.98 -1.14
N VAL A 227 3.30 10.94 -0.61
CA VAL A 227 3.15 10.74 0.84
C VAL A 227 4.50 10.62 1.53
N VAL A 228 5.45 9.90 0.94
CA VAL A 228 6.81 9.79 1.49
C VAL A 228 7.47 11.17 1.62
N HIS A 229 7.35 12.03 0.59
CA HIS A 229 7.89 13.39 0.63
C HIS A 229 7.15 14.29 1.63
N MET A 230 5.81 14.16 1.70
CA MET A 230 4.99 14.89 2.68
C MET A 230 5.41 14.51 4.12
N ALA A 231 5.57 13.23 4.40
CA ALA A 231 6.01 12.74 5.70
C ALA A 231 7.41 13.24 6.05
N TYR A 232 8.35 13.21 5.12
CA TYR A 232 9.70 13.73 5.32
C TYR A 232 9.70 15.24 5.61
N LEU A 233 9.01 16.02 4.79
CA LEU A 233 8.93 17.48 4.97
C LEU A 233 8.19 17.88 6.26
N SER A 234 7.32 17.01 6.77
CA SER A 234 6.71 17.18 8.10
C SER A 234 7.63 16.80 9.26
N GLY A 235 8.89 16.39 8.98
CA GLY A 235 9.91 16.05 9.97
C GLY A 235 10.01 14.56 10.32
N ALA A 236 9.43 13.65 9.53
CA ALA A 236 9.64 12.22 9.74
C ALA A 236 11.05 11.80 9.29
N ARG A 237 11.73 11.01 10.12
CA ARG A 237 13.00 10.37 9.77
C ARG A 237 12.74 9.16 8.88
N ASP A 238 13.42 9.06 7.75
CA ASP A 238 13.30 7.93 6.84
C ASP A 238 14.07 6.70 7.34
N VAL A 239 13.37 5.58 7.50
CA VAL A 239 13.94 4.29 7.93
C VAL A 239 13.57 3.21 6.93
N ILE A 240 14.56 2.59 6.33
CA ILE A 240 14.37 1.48 5.41
C ILE A 240 14.62 0.18 6.18
N LEU A 241 13.59 -0.63 6.32
CA LEU A 241 13.69 -1.98 6.86
C LEU A 241 14.48 -2.86 5.89
N ARG A 242 15.37 -3.68 6.43
CA ARG A 242 16.30 -4.48 5.64
C ARG A 242 16.19 -5.95 5.98
N GLU A 243 16.86 -6.78 5.18
CA GLU A 243 17.00 -8.20 5.47
C GLU A 243 17.32 -8.46 6.96
N PRO A 244 16.71 -9.48 7.59
CA PRO A 244 15.90 -10.54 6.95
C PRO A 244 14.42 -10.20 6.75
N MET A 245 13.96 -9.00 7.11
CA MET A 245 12.58 -8.55 6.92
C MET A 245 12.26 -8.39 5.43
N ARG A 246 11.20 -9.05 4.97
CA ARG A 246 10.76 -9.04 3.57
C ARG A 246 9.25 -8.85 3.43
N VAL A 247 8.87 -8.23 2.33
CA VAL A 247 7.49 -8.27 1.83
C VAL A 247 7.50 -8.79 0.40
N TYR A 248 6.50 -9.62 0.08
CA TYR A 248 6.35 -10.28 -1.21
C TYR A 248 5.06 -9.81 -1.86
N HIS A 249 5.18 -9.15 -3.00
CA HIS A 249 4.04 -8.74 -3.81
C HIS A 249 3.76 -9.82 -4.85
N MET A 250 2.55 -10.38 -4.80
CA MET A 250 2.08 -11.37 -5.77
C MET A 250 1.68 -10.67 -7.07
N ASP A 251 2.54 -10.76 -8.09
CA ASP A 251 2.41 -10.03 -9.34
C ASP A 251 1.03 -10.20 -10.01
N HIS A 252 0.56 -9.11 -10.58
CA HIS A 252 -0.55 -9.15 -11.53
C HIS A 252 -0.02 -9.57 -12.90
N GLU A 253 -0.58 -10.60 -13.51
CA GLU A 253 -0.17 -11.09 -14.84
C GLU A 253 -0.19 -10.00 -15.93
N THR A 254 -0.93 -8.93 -15.68
CA THR A 254 -1.28 -7.91 -16.67
C THR A 254 -0.16 -6.91 -16.99
N GLU A 255 0.82 -6.65 -16.12
CA GLU A 255 1.85 -5.64 -16.43
C GLU A 255 2.85 -6.12 -17.47
N ARG A 256 3.24 -7.39 -17.41
CA ARG A 256 4.20 -7.97 -18.37
C ARG A 256 3.61 -8.08 -19.80
N GLU A 257 2.30 -8.30 -19.90
CA GLU A 257 1.62 -8.37 -21.19
C GLU A 257 1.42 -7.01 -21.86
N ARG A 258 1.39 -5.94 -21.07
CA ARG A 258 1.18 -4.55 -21.55
C ARG A 258 2.43 -3.87 -22.09
N ARG A 259 3.61 -4.37 -21.77
CA ARG A 259 4.85 -3.81 -22.32
C ARG A 259 4.90 -4.05 -23.82
N SER A 260 5.28 -3.03 -24.59
CA SER A 260 5.37 -3.19 -26.04
C SER A 260 6.25 -4.39 -26.40
N LYS A 261 5.98 -5.08 -27.50
CA LYS A 261 6.78 -6.23 -27.97
C LYS A 261 8.26 -5.90 -28.04
N ILE A 262 8.61 -4.65 -28.36
CA ILE A 262 9.98 -4.14 -28.45
C ILE A 262 10.62 -4.11 -27.07
N ILE A 263 9.93 -3.57 -26.05
CA ILE A 263 10.46 -3.49 -24.69
C ILE A 263 10.65 -4.90 -24.11
N ARG A 264 9.71 -5.82 -24.31
CA ARG A 264 9.83 -7.22 -23.89
C ARG A 264 11.01 -7.93 -24.55
N PHE A 265 11.20 -7.73 -25.85
CA PHE A 265 12.34 -8.31 -26.58
C PHE A 265 13.67 -7.79 -26.05
N MET A 266 13.74 -6.51 -25.75
CA MET A 266 14.96 -5.90 -25.22
C MET A 266 15.26 -6.34 -23.79
N GLU A 267 14.25 -6.41 -22.91
CA GLU A 267 14.42 -6.93 -21.55
C GLU A 267 14.95 -8.37 -21.57
N ALA A 268 14.34 -9.23 -22.40
CA ALA A 268 14.82 -10.60 -22.59
C ALA A 268 16.27 -10.64 -23.14
N THR A 269 16.63 -9.68 -23.99
CA THR A 269 18.00 -9.60 -24.54
C THR A 269 19.01 -9.14 -23.48
N TYR A 270 18.63 -8.16 -22.63
CA TYR A 270 19.50 -7.71 -21.52
C TYR A 270 19.70 -8.78 -20.47
N GLU A 271 18.63 -9.51 -20.09
CA GLU A 271 18.71 -10.65 -19.19
C GLU A 271 19.64 -11.74 -19.77
N ARG A 272 19.50 -12.04 -21.06
CA ARG A 272 20.31 -13.05 -21.76
C ARG A 272 21.80 -12.67 -21.86
N LEU A 273 22.09 -11.39 -22.01
CA LEU A 273 23.45 -10.85 -22.12
C LEU A 273 24.08 -10.54 -20.75
N HIS A 274 23.37 -10.76 -19.64
CA HIS A 274 23.83 -10.46 -18.27
C HIS A 274 24.38 -9.04 -18.12
N LEU A 275 23.79 -8.05 -18.82
CA LEU A 275 24.26 -6.68 -18.77
C LEU A 275 24.04 -6.06 -17.39
N PRO A 276 25.03 -5.31 -16.86
CA PRO A 276 24.88 -4.59 -15.61
C PRO A 276 23.66 -3.67 -15.63
N LYS A 277 22.86 -3.65 -14.53
CA LYS A 277 21.64 -2.84 -14.40
C LYS A 277 21.81 -1.36 -14.83
N PRO A 278 22.93 -0.66 -14.52
CA PRO A 278 23.14 0.71 -14.97
C PRO A 278 23.18 0.86 -16.50
N MET A 279 23.81 -0.07 -17.23
CA MET A 279 23.84 -0.05 -18.70
C MET A 279 22.48 -0.35 -19.32
N ALA A 280 21.74 -1.29 -18.75
CA ALA A 280 20.38 -1.60 -19.16
C ALA A 280 19.46 -0.37 -19.01
N ASN A 281 19.61 0.40 -17.95
CA ASN A 281 18.84 1.61 -17.70
C ASN A 281 19.15 2.76 -18.66
N ILE A 282 20.43 2.97 -19.01
CA ILE A 282 20.84 3.98 -20.00
C ILE A 282 20.20 3.70 -21.37
N LEU A 283 20.11 2.45 -21.76
CA LEU A 283 19.50 2.03 -23.02
C LEU A 283 17.96 1.99 -22.97
N ARG A 284 17.38 1.74 -21.81
CA ARG A 284 15.91 1.77 -21.59
C ARG A 284 15.33 3.17 -21.71
N TYR A 285 15.99 4.18 -21.17
CA TYR A 285 15.44 5.53 -21.03
C TYR A 285 15.02 6.20 -22.36
N PRO A 286 15.81 6.16 -23.44
CA PRO A 286 15.40 6.69 -24.74
C PRO A 286 14.20 5.95 -25.33
N LEU A 287 14.08 4.66 -25.10
CA LEU A 287 13.01 3.81 -25.65
C LEU A 287 11.69 3.98 -24.91
N TYR A 288 11.72 4.17 -23.62
CA TYR A 288 10.52 4.58 -22.86
C TYR A 288 9.98 5.95 -23.31
N ARG A 289 10.85 6.84 -23.80
CA ARG A 289 10.45 8.12 -24.42
C ARG A 289 9.81 7.95 -25.79
N LEU A 290 10.30 7.01 -26.58
CA LEU A 290 9.81 6.77 -27.94
C LEU A 290 8.56 5.90 -27.99
N SER A 291 8.38 5.02 -27.04
CA SER A 291 7.21 4.14 -26.90
C SER A 291 6.87 3.97 -25.42
N PRO A 292 6.28 4.98 -24.80
CA PRO A 292 5.87 4.85 -23.41
C PRO A 292 4.90 3.68 -23.26
N PRO A 293 5.02 2.87 -22.20
CA PRO A 293 4.04 1.82 -21.93
C PRO A 293 2.67 2.49 -21.80
N LYS A 294 1.70 2.04 -22.59
CA LYS A 294 0.32 2.53 -22.47
C LYS A 294 -0.18 2.14 -21.09
N ASN A 295 -0.44 3.13 -20.25
CA ASN A 295 -1.10 2.92 -18.98
C ASN A 295 -2.57 2.60 -19.25
N LYS A 296 -3.13 1.61 -18.55
CA LYS A 296 -4.56 1.27 -18.66
C LYS A 296 -5.45 2.50 -18.37
N LEU A 297 -5.01 3.36 -17.49
CA LEU A 297 -5.71 4.62 -17.15
C LEU A 297 -5.76 5.57 -18.36
N ASP A 298 -4.65 5.69 -19.10
CA ASP A 298 -4.59 6.53 -20.30
C ASP A 298 -5.54 6.00 -21.40
N GLU A 299 -5.63 4.67 -21.57
CA GLU A 299 -6.58 4.02 -22.48
C GLU A 299 -8.04 4.29 -22.10
N MET A 300 -8.33 4.41 -20.81
CA MET A 300 -9.64 4.76 -20.27
C MET A 300 -9.91 6.27 -20.26
N GLY A 301 -8.95 7.10 -20.68
CA GLY A 301 -9.04 8.55 -20.62
C GLY A 301 -9.10 9.09 -19.18
N VAL A 302 -8.41 8.40 -18.27
CA VAL A 302 -8.27 8.78 -16.85
C VAL A 302 -6.91 9.43 -16.66
N THR A 303 -6.89 10.65 -16.14
CA THR A 303 -5.63 11.37 -15.91
C THR A 303 -4.84 10.71 -14.76
N SER A 304 -3.60 10.33 -15.04
CA SER A 304 -2.62 9.90 -14.04
C SER A 304 -1.59 11.00 -13.79
N LEU A 305 -1.02 11.03 -12.60
CA LEU A 305 0.06 11.96 -12.25
C LEU A 305 1.32 11.57 -13.03
N SER A 306 1.69 12.39 -14.02
CA SER A 306 2.92 12.16 -14.75
C SER A 306 4.14 12.36 -13.85
N TYR A 307 5.24 11.68 -14.16
CA TYR A 307 6.50 11.83 -13.43
C TYR A 307 7.01 13.29 -13.39
N ARG A 308 6.80 14.04 -14.47
CA ARG A 308 7.18 15.46 -14.54
C ARG A 308 6.36 16.33 -13.58
N GLU A 309 5.06 16.11 -13.53
CA GLU A 309 4.16 16.83 -12.62
C GLU A 309 4.48 16.49 -11.16
N TYR A 310 4.62 15.20 -10.86
CA TYR A 310 5.07 14.72 -9.57
C TYR A 310 6.36 15.41 -9.12
N ARG A 311 7.39 15.41 -9.98
CA ARG A 311 8.66 16.07 -9.68
C ARG A 311 8.51 17.57 -9.39
N ASN A 312 7.71 18.28 -10.19
CA ASN A 312 7.47 19.71 -9.99
C ASN A 312 6.78 19.95 -8.64
N ILE A 313 5.80 19.14 -8.28
CA ILE A 313 5.12 19.19 -6.98
C ILE A 313 6.14 19.03 -5.84
N VAL A 314 6.99 18.02 -5.90
CA VAL A 314 8.00 17.76 -4.87
C VAL A 314 8.98 18.92 -4.75
N VAL A 315 9.50 19.45 -5.86
CA VAL A 315 10.40 20.60 -5.87
C VAL A 315 9.74 21.84 -5.27
N ASP A 316 8.46 22.08 -5.60
CA ASP A 316 7.73 23.23 -5.05
C ASP A 316 7.48 23.09 -3.54
N MET A 317 7.22 21.87 -3.05
CA MET A 317 7.13 21.60 -1.61
C MET A 317 8.48 21.85 -0.90
N ILE A 318 9.58 21.35 -1.44
CA ILE A 318 10.94 21.53 -0.87
C ILE A 318 11.31 23.02 -0.83
N LYS A 319 10.97 23.77 -1.87
CA LYS A 319 11.24 25.23 -1.94
C LYS A 319 10.25 26.09 -1.14
N GLY A 320 9.32 25.49 -0.43
CA GLY A 320 8.29 26.21 0.34
C GLY A 320 7.29 26.99 -0.53
N LYS A 321 7.24 26.74 -1.84
CA LYS A 321 6.28 27.36 -2.76
C LYS A 321 4.90 26.72 -2.68
N ARG A 322 4.83 25.49 -2.15
CA ARG A 322 3.61 24.71 -1.97
C ARG A 322 3.63 24.04 -0.60
N SER A 323 2.46 23.98 0.05
CA SER A 323 2.28 23.16 1.26
C SER A 323 2.51 21.69 0.96
N TYR A 324 3.08 20.96 1.92
CA TYR A 324 3.10 19.49 1.90
C TYR A 324 1.78 18.88 2.40
N VAL A 325 0.84 19.68 2.92
CA VAL A 325 -0.53 19.25 3.23
C VAL A 325 -1.43 19.61 2.06
N PHE A 326 -2.04 18.61 1.44
CA PHE A 326 -2.88 18.77 0.25
C PHE A 326 -4.36 18.90 0.56
N ASN A 327 -4.80 18.21 1.60
CA ASN A 327 -6.21 18.07 1.92
C ASN A 327 -6.61 19.00 3.06
N ASP A 328 -7.88 19.35 3.10
CA ASP A 328 -8.46 20.08 4.22
C ASP A 328 -8.76 19.16 5.43
N GLU A 329 -9.38 19.70 6.48
CA GLU A 329 -9.74 18.96 7.69
C GLU A 329 -10.78 17.85 7.48
N ASN A 330 -11.42 17.78 6.30
CA ASN A 330 -12.45 16.81 5.99
C ASN A 330 -11.92 15.59 5.23
N TRP A 331 -10.59 15.48 5.07
CA TRP A 331 -9.96 14.35 4.37
C TRP A 331 -10.42 12.98 4.88
N GLY A 332 -10.34 11.98 4.04
CA GLY A 332 -10.70 10.62 4.39
C GLY A 332 -12.19 10.42 4.65
N LEU A 333 -13.05 11.22 3.98
CA LEU A 333 -14.49 11.13 4.14
C LEU A 333 -14.92 11.30 5.62
N TRP A 334 -14.24 12.18 6.37
CA TRP A 334 -14.47 12.31 7.81
C TRP A 334 -15.90 12.70 8.18
N LYS A 335 -16.55 13.55 7.36
CA LYS A 335 -17.93 13.98 7.58
C LYS A 335 -18.99 12.99 7.10
N GLU A 336 -18.58 11.95 6.37
CA GLU A 336 -19.51 10.96 5.85
C GLU A 336 -19.79 9.90 6.92
N SER A 337 -21.06 9.59 7.12
CA SER A 337 -21.49 8.44 7.92
C SER A 337 -21.36 7.18 7.06
N LEU A 338 -20.24 6.49 7.19
CA LEU A 338 -19.98 5.24 6.48
C LEU A 338 -20.45 4.06 7.32
N GLU A 339 -20.99 3.04 6.65
CA GLU A 339 -21.30 1.78 7.34
C GLU A 339 -20.00 1.07 7.72
N GLU A 340 -19.90 0.70 8.99
CA GLU A 340 -18.76 -0.05 9.53
C GLU A 340 -19.25 -1.35 10.18
N PHE A 341 -18.53 -2.43 9.93
CA PHE A 341 -18.83 -3.74 10.50
C PHE A 341 -17.61 -4.31 11.20
N ILE A 342 -17.81 -4.87 12.37
CA ILE A 342 -16.79 -5.60 13.11
C ILE A 342 -16.98 -7.08 12.83
N ILE A 343 -15.95 -7.69 12.25
CA ILE A 343 -15.94 -9.11 11.90
C ILE A 343 -15.37 -9.95 13.05
N ASN A 344 -14.35 -9.42 13.70
CA ASN A 344 -13.71 -9.99 14.86
C ASN A 344 -13.25 -8.87 15.79
N ALA A 345 -13.49 -9.04 17.10
CA ALA A 345 -12.95 -8.16 18.13
C ALA A 345 -11.86 -8.90 18.91
N ALA A 346 -10.67 -8.32 18.98
CA ALA A 346 -9.57 -8.88 19.74
C ALA A 346 -9.82 -8.80 21.25
N LYS A 347 -9.23 -9.72 22.03
CA LYS A 347 -9.40 -9.76 23.50
C LYS A 347 -8.88 -8.51 24.23
N TRP A 348 -7.97 -7.76 23.62
CA TRP A 348 -7.46 -6.49 24.15
C TRP A 348 -8.38 -5.29 23.84
N ASP A 349 -9.32 -5.42 22.89
CA ASP A 349 -10.13 -4.34 22.34
C ASP A 349 -11.45 -4.20 23.10
N LYS A 350 -11.40 -3.57 24.25
CA LYS A 350 -12.56 -3.39 25.13
C LYS A 350 -13.59 -2.35 24.66
N ASP A 351 -13.24 -1.54 23.67
CA ASP A 351 -14.15 -0.55 23.13
C ASP A 351 -15.31 -1.19 22.35
N TYR A 352 -15.14 -2.44 21.92
CA TYR A 352 -16.15 -3.20 21.19
C TYR A 352 -16.90 -4.25 22.03
N GLU A 353 -16.50 -4.49 23.28
CA GLU A 353 -17.29 -5.37 24.18
C GLU A 353 -18.59 -4.72 24.68
N LYS A 354 -18.82 -3.43 24.37
CA LYS A 354 -19.95 -2.64 24.91
C LYS A 354 -21.05 -2.32 23.88
N ASN A 355 -20.92 -2.76 22.65
CA ASN A 355 -21.92 -2.62 21.58
C ASN A 355 -22.36 -3.99 21.08
#